data_31d7de4ad317756a394b1ed4f1462e93
#
_entry.id   31d7de4ad317756a394b1ed4f1462e93
#
_cell.length_a   1.000
_cell.length_b   1.000
_cell.length_c   1.000
_cell.angle_alpha   90.00
_cell.angle_beta   90.00
_cell.angle_gamma   90.00
#
_symmetry.space_group_name_H-M   'P 1'
#
loop_
_entity.id
_entity.type
_entity.pdbx_description
1 polymer ?
#
loop_
_entity_poly.entity_id
_entity_poly.type
_entity_poly.pdbx_seq_one_letter_code
_entity_poly.pdbx_strand_id
1 'polypeptide(L)'
;MRLDDITTNIRLRNAWEAIDLGFAMVQYYWKAVYPAWTLLLFSFAFTLWFLTPDDYKTYVFFVLWWLKPLYDRILLFIFSQQLFNQPLSTADVVSALPRLITKTGLFQALTFRRFSLSRGLNLPIWQLEQLRGKARRERQKLLHLQAHSQAVWLTIACSHFEYIFLFSLYLLIILIDPTDKLWEILKSPFDEFADEPVKYWGEFIYTFTYLLIYWIVEPLYMAGSFSLYLNRRTQLEAWDIELAFRSLADRLRGISYHTFTGLVALSVGVSIFYTQ
;
A
#
# COMPACT_ATOMS: atom_id res chain seq x y z
N MET A 1 6.40 3.42 16.95
CA MET A 1 5.31 4.17 16.31
C MET A 1 4.59 4.93 17.40
N ARG A 2 4.64 6.24 17.40
CA ARG A 2 3.90 7.08 18.36
C ARG A 2 2.57 7.46 17.74
N LEU A 3 1.49 7.41 18.50
CA LEU A 3 0.14 7.75 17.99
C LEU A 3 0.02 9.24 17.64
N ASP A 4 0.85 10.08 18.26
CA ASP A 4 0.85 11.53 18.08
C ASP A 4 1.41 11.97 16.71
N ASP A 5 2.17 11.09 16.04
CA ASP A 5 2.79 11.36 14.72
C ASP A 5 1.87 11.00 13.54
N ILE A 6 0.66 10.51 13.80
CA ILE A 6 -0.25 10.05 12.75
C ILE A 6 -0.91 11.25 12.05
N THR A 7 -0.72 11.32 10.74
CA THR A 7 -1.24 12.41 9.89
C THR A 7 -2.73 12.30 9.58
N THR A 8 -3.35 11.17 9.88
CA THR A 8 -4.77 10.89 9.58
C THR A 8 -5.62 10.96 10.83
N ASN A 9 -6.83 11.52 10.73
CA ASN A 9 -7.78 11.55 11.84
C ASN A 9 -8.23 10.12 12.20
N ILE A 10 -7.82 9.66 13.39
CA ILE A 10 -8.17 8.34 13.90
C ILE A 10 -9.57 8.43 14.50
N ARG A 11 -10.50 7.75 13.87
CA ARG A 11 -11.86 7.51 14.38
C ARG A 11 -12.32 6.12 13.98
N LEU A 12 -13.30 5.58 14.66
CA LEU A 12 -13.95 4.35 14.26
C LEU A 12 -14.67 4.56 12.92
N ARG A 13 -14.36 3.70 11.96
CA ARG A 13 -14.98 3.68 10.63
C ARG A 13 -15.58 2.32 10.35
N ASN A 14 -16.57 2.25 9.48
CA ASN A 14 -16.93 0.96 8.92
C ASN A 14 -15.81 0.49 7.97
N ALA A 15 -15.79 -0.80 7.63
CA ALA A 15 -14.70 -1.39 6.88
C ALA A 15 -14.59 -0.83 5.44
N TRP A 16 -15.71 -0.47 4.81
CA TRP A 16 -15.71 0.13 3.47
C TRP A 16 -15.19 1.57 3.49
N GLU A 17 -15.63 2.37 4.46
CA GLU A 17 -15.08 3.72 4.67
C GLU A 17 -13.57 3.69 4.97
N ALA A 18 -13.08 2.63 5.61
CA ALA A 18 -11.66 2.44 5.81
C ALA A 18 -10.92 2.17 4.48
N ILE A 19 -11.50 1.41 3.57
CA ILE A 19 -10.92 1.17 2.23
C ILE A 19 -10.88 2.47 1.44
N ASP A 20 -11.96 3.28 1.45
CA ASP A 20 -12.01 4.59 0.79
C ASP A 20 -10.93 5.54 1.33
N LEU A 21 -10.69 5.52 2.65
CA LEU A 21 -9.58 6.25 3.25
C LEU A 21 -8.23 5.79 2.68
N GLY A 22 -8.05 4.49 2.46
CA GLY A 22 -6.85 3.96 1.82
C GLY A 22 -6.66 4.52 0.41
N PHE A 23 -7.71 4.60 -0.39
CA PHE A 23 -7.65 5.20 -1.73
C PHE A 23 -7.33 6.71 -1.67
N ALA A 24 -7.90 7.43 -0.72
CA ALA A 24 -7.55 8.83 -0.48
C ALA A 24 -6.08 9.00 -0.05
N MET A 25 -5.52 8.05 0.71
CA MET A 25 -4.09 8.04 1.06
C MET A 25 -3.17 7.92 -0.16
N VAL A 26 -3.54 7.15 -1.18
CA VAL A 26 -2.76 7.07 -2.44
C VAL A 26 -2.71 8.44 -3.11
N GLN A 27 -3.84 9.13 -3.19
CA GLN A 27 -3.92 10.47 -3.77
C GLN A 27 -3.12 11.50 -2.95
N TYR A 28 -3.19 11.43 -1.63
CA TYR A 28 -2.48 12.36 -0.76
C TYR A 28 -0.96 12.17 -0.80
N TYR A 29 -0.50 10.92 -0.76
CA TYR A 29 0.94 10.58 -0.73
C TYR A 29 1.53 10.26 -2.11
N TRP A 30 0.87 10.59 -3.21
CA TRP A 30 1.29 10.20 -4.55
C TRP A 30 2.74 10.59 -4.89
N LYS A 31 3.19 11.79 -4.44
CA LYS A 31 4.55 12.29 -4.65
C LYS A 31 5.63 11.47 -3.93
N ALA A 32 5.28 10.80 -2.86
CA ALA A 32 6.19 9.92 -2.13
C ALA A 32 6.12 8.48 -2.62
N VAL A 33 4.93 8.02 -3.02
CA VAL A 33 4.69 6.63 -3.43
C VAL A 33 5.19 6.38 -4.85
N TYR A 34 4.70 7.14 -5.82
CA TYR A 34 4.92 6.83 -7.23
C TYR A 34 6.37 6.94 -7.71
N PRO A 35 7.22 7.89 -7.31
CA PRO A 35 8.62 7.92 -7.76
C PRO A 35 9.40 6.67 -7.38
N ALA A 36 9.31 6.26 -6.11
CA ALA A 36 9.96 5.04 -5.65
C ALA A 36 9.34 3.78 -6.27
N TRP A 37 8.02 3.74 -6.36
CA TRP A 37 7.28 2.62 -6.95
C TRP A 37 7.59 2.44 -8.43
N THR A 38 7.55 3.52 -9.22
CA THR A 38 7.89 3.51 -10.64
C THR A 38 9.32 3.03 -10.87
N LEU A 39 10.28 3.63 -10.14
CA LEU A 39 11.68 3.25 -10.27
C LEU A 39 11.87 1.76 -10.01
N LEU A 40 11.35 1.24 -8.91
CA LEU A 40 11.57 -0.16 -8.52
C LEU A 40 10.86 -1.15 -9.44
N LEU A 41 9.60 -0.88 -9.80
CA LEU A 41 8.83 -1.77 -10.66
C LEU A 41 9.42 -1.85 -12.08
N PHE A 42 9.59 -0.70 -12.72
CA PHE A 42 10.01 -0.67 -14.13
C PHE A 42 11.50 -0.97 -14.30
N SER A 43 12.38 -0.51 -13.40
CA SER A 43 13.81 -0.87 -13.50
C SER A 43 14.03 -2.38 -13.37
N PHE A 44 13.31 -3.02 -12.45
CA PHE A 44 13.37 -4.47 -12.30
C PHE A 44 12.79 -5.19 -13.52
N ALA A 45 11.65 -4.74 -14.05
CA ALA A 45 11.01 -5.31 -15.22
C ALA A 45 11.89 -5.19 -16.47
N PHE A 46 12.46 -4.00 -16.72
CA PHE A 46 13.39 -3.80 -17.84
C PHE A 46 14.65 -4.64 -17.70
N THR A 47 15.24 -4.68 -16.51
CA THR A 47 16.42 -5.52 -16.26
C THR A 47 16.11 -6.98 -16.56
N LEU A 48 14.98 -7.49 -16.07
CA LEU A 48 14.57 -8.86 -16.32
C LEU A 48 14.31 -9.10 -17.81
N TRP A 49 13.65 -8.17 -18.50
CA TRP A 49 13.37 -8.25 -19.93
C TRP A 49 14.64 -8.35 -20.77
N PHE A 50 15.62 -7.47 -20.53
CA PHE A 50 16.87 -7.45 -21.30
C PHE A 50 17.83 -8.59 -20.97
N LEU A 51 17.79 -9.12 -19.74
CA LEU A 51 18.63 -10.26 -19.36
C LEU A 51 18.06 -11.62 -19.83
N THR A 52 16.76 -11.70 -20.12
CA THR A 52 16.13 -12.94 -20.54
C THR A 52 16.33 -13.16 -22.04
N PRO A 53 16.82 -14.32 -22.51
CA PRO A 53 16.89 -14.66 -23.92
C PRO A 53 15.51 -14.63 -24.58
N ASP A 54 15.46 -14.41 -25.89
CA ASP A 54 14.22 -14.20 -26.63
C ASP A 54 13.26 -15.40 -26.53
N ASP A 55 13.77 -16.62 -26.56
CA ASP A 55 12.98 -17.85 -26.41
C ASP A 55 12.23 -17.96 -25.07
N TYR A 56 12.65 -17.19 -24.06
CA TYR A 56 12.10 -17.26 -22.69
C TYR A 56 11.34 -16.00 -22.29
N LYS A 57 11.13 -15.04 -23.17
CA LYS A 57 10.49 -13.75 -22.83
C LYS A 57 9.05 -13.89 -22.32
N THR A 58 8.31 -14.87 -22.80
CA THR A 58 6.97 -15.21 -22.28
C THR A 58 6.98 -15.45 -20.78
N TYR A 59 8.08 -16.01 -20.22
CA TYR A 59 8.18 -16.26 -18.78
C TYR A 59 8.40 -15.01 -17.94
N VAL A 60 8.85 -13.91 -18.55
CA VAL A 60 9.07 -12.64 -17.83
C VAL A 60 7.77 -12.16 -17.19
N PHE A 61 6.66 -12.21 -17.92
CA PHE A 61 5.33 -11.89 -17.39
C PHE A 61 5.03 -12.73 -16.14
N PHE A 62 5.24 -14.06 -16.19
CA PHE A 62 4.98 -14.94 -15.07
C PHE A 62 5.86 -14.63 -13.86
N VAL A 63 7.13 -14.30 -14.06
CA VAL A 63 8.05 -13.93 -12.97
C VAL A 63 7.59 -12.62 -12.32
N LEU A 64 7.28 -11.60 -13.12
CA LEU A 64 6.77 -10.32 -12.62
C LEU A 64 5.46 -10.49 -11.85
N TRP A 65 4.52 -11.24 -12.42
CA TRP A 65 3.28 -11.60 -11.74
C TRP A 65 3.53 -12.40 -10.46
N TRP A 66 4.48 -13.35 -10.47
CA TRP A 66 4.83 -14.16 -9.29
C TRP A 66 5.36 -13.32 -8.15
N LEU A 67 6.07 -12.24 -8.42
CA LEU A 67 6.71 -11.36 -7.45
C LEU A 67 5.76 -10.31 -6.82
N LYS A 68 4.47 -10.30 -7.14
CA LYS A 68 3.48 -9.42 -6.49
C LYS A 68 3.63 -9.32 -4.96
N PRO A 69 3.80 -10.42 -4.20
CA PRO A 69 3.99 -10.33 -2.76
C PRO A 69 5.23 -9.54 -2.30
N LEU A 70 6.24 -9.38 -3.15
CA LEU A 70 7.38 -8.50 -2.86
C LEU A 70 6.99 -7.04 -3.01
N TYR A 71 6.27 -6.72 -4.06
CA TYR A 71 5.79 -5.36 -4.34
C TYR A 71 4.82 -4.87 -3.27
N ASP A 72 3.93 -5.72 -2.78
CA ASP A 72 3.04 -5.45 -1.64
C ASP A 72 3.83 -4.95 -0.41
N ARG A 73 5.01 -5.53 -0.15
CA ARG A 73 5.88 -5.17 0.98
C ARG A 73 6.50 -3.79 0.84
N ILE A 74 6.91 -3.46 -0.38
CA ILE A 74 7.49 -2.15 -0.70
C ILE A 74 6.44 -1.06 -0.49
N LEU A 75 5.26 -1.25 -1.05
CA LEU A 75 4.15 -0.31 -0.93
C LEU A 75 3.70 -0.14 0.53
N LEU A 76 3.54 -1.25 1.26
CA LEU A 76 3.22 -1.19 2.69
C LEU A 76 4.28 -0.44 3.49
N PHE A 77 5.57 -0.63 3.18
CA PHE A 77 6.65 0.10 3.82
C PHE A 77 6.51 1.61 3.58
N ILE A 78 6.30 2.03 2.33
CA ILE A 78 6.15 3.45 1.98
C ILE A 78 4.92 4.05 2.70
N PHE A 79 3.75 3.42 2.59
CA PHE A 79 2.53 3.93 3.24
C PHE A 79 2.65 4.00 4.76
N SER A 80 3.27 2.99 5.37
CA SER A 80 3.45 2.98 6.83
C SER A 80 4.35 4.11 7.31
N GLN A 81 5.41 4.43 6.60
CA GLN A 81 6.32 5.53 6.98
C GLN A 81 5.65 6.90 6.76
N GLN A 82 4.98 7.08 5.62
CA GLN A 82 4.29 8.32 5.33
C GLN A 82 3.18 8.62 6.34
N LEU A 83 2.43 7.60 6.76
CA LEU A 83 1.38 7.75 7.75
C LEU A 83 1.91 8.27 9.10
N PHE A 84 3.10 7.83 9.51
CA PHE A 84 3.76 8.24 10.75
C PHE A 84 4.68 9.46 10.57
N ASN A 85 4.41 10.29 9.55
CA ASN A 85 5.13 11.53 9.26
C ASN A 85 6.66 11.36 9.16
N GLN A 86 7.11 10.23 8.64
CA GLN A 86 8.51 9.97 8.36
C GLN A 86 8.76 10.14 6.85
N PRO A 87 9.32 11.28 6.42
CA PRO A 87 9.58 11.51 5.00
C PRO A 87 10.59 10.48 4.51
N LEU A 88 10.27 9.83 3.39
CA LEU A 88 11.11 8.86 2.72
C LEU A 88 11.59 9.40 1.39
N SER A 89 12.89 9.29 1.15
CA SER A 89 13.45 9.39 -0.19
C SER A 89 13.38 8.05 -0.93
N THR A 90 13.48 8.07 -2.25
CA THR A 90 13.58 6.84 -3.04
C THR A 90 14.79 5.99 -2.63
N ALA A 91 15.90 6.63 -2.25
CA ALA A 91 17.11 5.93 -1.78
C ALA A 91 16.86 5.17 -0.46
N ASP A 92 16.05 5.72 0.44
CA ASP A 92 15.69 5.04 1.70
C ASP A 92 14.87 3.78 1.43
N VAL A 93 13.95 3.83 0.46
CA VAL A 93 13.16 2.66 0.05
C VAL A 93 14.07 1.57 -0.54
N VAL A 94 15.00 1.94 -1.43
CA VAL A 94 15.98 1.00 -2.01
C VAL A 94 16.85 0.37 -0.92
N SER A 95 17.33 1.16 0.03
CA SER A 95 18.16 0.67 1.15
C SER A 95 17.41 -0.31 2.08
N ALA A 96 16.08 -0.18 2.16
CA ALA A 96 15.24 -1.06 2.96
C ALA A 96 14.95 -2.42 2.28
N LEU A 97 15.15 -2.56 0.95
CA LEU A 97 14.84 -3.78 0.20
C LEU A 97 15.45 -5.06 0.79
N PRO A 98 16.74 -5.14 1.15
CA PRO A 98 17.30 -6.36 1.71
C PRO A 98 16.56 -6.82 2.98
N ARG A 99 16.15 -5.87 3.83
CA ARG A 99 15.37 -6.15 5.04
C ARG A 99 13.96 -6.63 4.71
N LEU A 100 13.30 -6.01 3.72
CA LEU A 100 11.97 -6.39 3.28
C LEU A 100 11.95 -7.79 2.65
N ILE A 101 13.01 -8.18 1.96
CA ILE A 101 13.15 -9.50 1.36
C ILE A 101 13.39 -10.57 2.46
N THR A 102 14.32 -10.32 3.38
CA THR A 102 14.82 -11.35 4.29
C THR A 102 13.98 -11.50 5.57
N LYS A 103 13.49 -10.38 6.14
CA LYS A 103 12.89 -10.39 7.48
C LYS A 103 11.36 -10.50 7.50
N THR A 104 10.68 -10.40 6.36
CA THR A 104 9.21 -10.35 6.30
C THR A 104 8.52 -11.65 5.89
N GLY A 105 9.28 -12.76 5.80
CA GLY A 105 8.72 -14.07 5.42
C GLY A 105 8.26 -14.12 3.96
N LEU A 106 9.01 -13.51 3.05
CA LEU A 106 8.72 -13.43 1.62
C LEU A 106 8.58 -14.81 0.98
N PHE A 107 9.46 -15.78 1.32
CA PHE A 107 9.39 -17.13 0.76
C PHE A 107 8.02 -17.80 0.99
N GLN A 108 7.46 -17.68 2.19
CA GLN A 108 6.14 -18.24 2.48
C GLN A 108 5.01 -17.48 1.75
N ALA A 109 5.22 -16.21 1.46
CA ALA A 109 4.25 -15.41 0.70
C ALA A 109 4.29 -15.71 -0.79
N LEU A 110 5.45 -16.06 -1.33
CA LEU A 110 5.60 -16.49 -2.73
C LEU A 110 5.05 -17.89 -2.98
N THR A 111 4.98 -18.75 -1.94
CA THR A 111 4.51 -20.13 -2.05
C THR A 111 3.08 -20.27 -1.54
N PHE A 112 2.92 -20.73 -0.30
CA PHE A 112 1.64 -21.16 0.26
C PHE A 112 0.63 -20.02 0.50
N ARG A 113 1.10 -18.78 0.72
CA ARG A 113 0.22 -17.64 1.05
C ARG A 113 -0.12 -16.76 -0.12
N ARG A 114 0.43 -17.05 -1.27
CA ARG A 114 0.15 -16.31 -2.49
C ARG A 114 -1.35 -16.30 -2.81
N PHE A 115 -2.01 -17.42 -2.64
CA PHE A 115 -3.42 -17.61 -2.96
C PHE A 115 -4.39 -17.14 -1.85
N SER A 116 -3.87 -16.56 -0.76
CA SER A 116 -4.73 -16.01 0.29
C SER A 116 -5.39 -14.71 -0.19
N LEU A 117 -6.72 -14.72 -0.28
CA LEU A 117 -7.51 -13.55 -0.66
C LEU A 117 -7.48 -12.42 0.39
N SER A 118 -6.99 -12.66 1.59
CA SER A 118 -6.78 -11.64 2.64
C SER A 118 -5.30 -11.30 2.85
N ARG A 119 -4.45 -11.52 1.84
CA ARG A 119 -2.98 -11.33 1.95
C ARG A 119 -2.61 -9.91 2.36
N GLY A 120 -3.25 -8.89 1.79
CA GLY A 120 -2.98 -7.49 2.11
C GLY A 120 -3.30 -7.13 3.56
N LEU A 121 -4.42 -7.61 4.11
CA LEU A 121 -4.79 -7.43 5.52
C LEU A 121 -3.79 -8.13 6.48
N ASN A 122 -3.26 -9.27 6.07
CA ASN A 122 -2.34 -10.07 6.91
C ASN A 122 -0.89 -9.57 6.86
N LEU A 123 -0.50 -8.86 5.81
CA LEU A 123 0.89 -8.44 5.61
C LEU A 123 1.42 -7.52 6.72
N PRO A 124 0.66 -6.54 7.25
CA PRO A 124 1.11 -5.68 8.34
C PRO A 124 1.49 -6.45 9.62
N ILE A 125 0.84 -7.57 9.92
CA ILE A 125 1.17 -8.42 11.10
C ILE A 125 2.61 -8.92 11.01
N TRP A 126 3.07 -9.28 9.81
CA TRP A 126 4.42 -9.74 9.56
C TRP A 126 5.46 -8.64 9.54
N GLN A 127 5.10 -7.56 8.84
CA GLN A 127 6.04 -6.52 8.48
C GLN A 127 6.13 -5.42 9.55
N LEU A 128 5.00 -5.04 10.14
CA LEU A 128 4.92 -3.95 11.12
C LEU A 128 4.94 -4.47 12.57
N GLU A 129 4.10 -5.47 12.88
CA GLU A 129 4.06 -6.06 14.23
C GLU A 129 5.16 -7.11 14.43
N GLN A 130 5.78 -7.62 13.36
CA GLN A 130 6.84 -8.64 13.36
C GLN A 130 6.45 -9.94 14.09
N LEU A 131 5.17 -10.22 14.23
CA LEU A 131 4.66 -11.40 14.94
C LEU A 131 4.87 -12.67 14.13
N ARG A 132 5.21 -13.76 14.84
CA ARG A 132 5.45 -15.08 14.25
C ARG A 132 4.77 -16.18 15.05
N GLY A 133 4.65 -17.37 14.46
CA GLY A 133 4.14 -18.55 15.13
C GLY A 133 2.72 -18.41 15.67
N LYS A 134 2.52 -18.77 16.94
CA LYS A 134 1.22 -18.77 17.63
C LYS A 134 0.66 -17.37 17.79
N ALA A 135 1.46 -16.41 18.26
CA ALA A 135 1.05 -15.02 18.48
C ALA A 135 0.50 -14.40 17.19
N ARG A 136 1.15 -14.64 16.04
CA ARG A 136 0.65 -14.20 14.75
C ARG A 136 -0.72 -14.80 14.40
N ARG A 137 -0.92 -16.11 14.63
CA ARG A 137 -2.20 -16.78 14.33
C ARG A 137 -3.34 -16.21 15.17
N GLU A 138 -3.08 -15.94 16.43
CA GLU A 138 -4.04 -15.30 17.34
C GLU A 138 -4.38 -13.88 16.89
N ARG A 139 -3.36 -13.08 16.56
CA ARG A 139 -3.56 -11.72 16.02
C ARG A 139 -4.36 -11.73 14.73
N GLN A 140 -4.03 -12.63 13.82
CA GLN A 140 -4.76 -12.81 12.55
C GLN A 140 -6.24 -13.15 12.79
N LYS A 141 -6.55 -14.05 13.72
CA LYS A 141 -7.94 -14.39 14.07
C LYS A 141 -8.72 -13.16 14.53
N LEU A 142 -8.13 -12.35 15.42
CA LEU A 142 -8.76 -11.12 15.92
C LEU A 142 -9.02 -10.09 14.81
N LEU A 143 -8.08 -9.91 13.90
CA LEU A 143 -8.24 -9.00 12.76
C LEU A 143 -9.34 -9.49 11.81
N HIS A 144 -9.40 -10.80 11.57
CA HIS A 144 -10.36 -11.40 10.63
C HIS A 144 -11.81 -11.37 11.11
N LEU A 145 -12.08 -11.28 12.42
CA LEU A 145 -13.44 -11.33 12.94
C LEU A 145 -14.41 -10.32 12.29
N GLN A 146 -13.93 -9.15 11.89
CA GLN A 146 -14.78 -8.10 11.30
C GLN A 146 -14.26 -7.50 9.99
N ALA A 147 -13.05 -7.87 9.54
CA ALA A 147 -12.43 -7.27 8.37
C ALA A 147 -12.13 -8.30 7.26
N HIS A 148 -12.36 -9.59 7.51
CA HIS A 148 -12.00 -10.65 6.55
C HIS A 148 -12.77 -10.54 5.24
N SER A 149 -14.10 -10.40 5.32
CA SER A 149 -14.96 -10.33 4.13
C SER A 149 -14.58 -9.16 3.23
N GLN A 150 -14.38 -7.98 3.80
CA GLN A 150 -14.00 -6.77 3.05
C GLN A 150 -12.60 -6.89 2.46
N ALA A 151 -11.65 -7.51 3.17
CA ALA A 151 -10.32 -7.78 2.62
C ALA A 151 -10.36 -8.75 1.43
N VAL A 152 -11.21 -9.77 1.49
CA VAL A 152 -11.45 -10.71 0.38
C VAL A 152 -12.07 -9.97 -0.81
N TRP A 153 -13.14 -9.21 -0.59
CA TRP A 153 -13.80 -8.43 -1.64
C TRP A 153 -12.87 -7.40 -2.27
N LEU A 154 -12.04 -6.71 -1.49
CA LEU A 154 -11.04 -5.78 -2.01
C LEU A 154 -10.06 -6.50 -2.95
N THR A 155 -9.56 -7.68 -2.54
CA THR A 155 -8.66 -8.48 -3.37
C THR A 155 -9.33 -8.92 -4.67
N ILE A 156 -10.57 -9.42 -4.58
CA ILE A 156 -11.34 -9.85 -5.76
C ILE A 156 -11.59 -8.65 -6.68
N ALA A 157 -12.06 -7.53 -6.15
CA ALA A 157 -12.36 -6.33 -6.94
C ALA A 157 -11.10 -5.81 -7.66
N CYS A 158 -9.99 -5.61 -6.94
CA CYS A 158 -8.75 -5.14 -7.56
C CYS A 158 -8.24 -6.11 -8.64
N SER A 159 -8.30 -7.43 -8.40
CA SER A 159 -7.92 -8.41 -9.41
C SER A 159 -8.83 -8.37 -10.65
N HIS A 160 -10.13 -8.19 -10.47
CA HIS A 160 -11.06 -8.03 -11.62
C HIS A 160 -10.79 -6.73 -12.38
N PHE A 161 -10.50 -5.62 -11.69
CA PHE A 161 -10.14 -4.37 -12.36
C PHE A 161 -8.86 -4.50 -13.18
N GLU A 162 -7.85 -5.24 -12.71
CA GLU A 162 -6.66 -5.51 -13.52
C GLU A 162 -7.02 -6.17 -14.86
N TYR A 163 -7.86 -7.20 -14.84
CA TYR A 163 -8.29 -7.90 -16.08
C TYR A 163 -9.22 -7.05 -16.94
N ILE A 164 -10.16 -6.31 -16.34
CA ILE A 164 -11.08 -5.43 -17.08
C ILE A 164 -10.29 -4.34 -17.81
N PHE A 165 -9.32 -3.69 -17.14
CA PHE A 165 -8.50 -2.67 -17.76
C PHE A 165 -7.61 -3.25 -18.86
N LEU A 166 -7.02 -4.43 -18.64
CA LEU A 166 -6.23 -5.11 -19.66
C LEU A 166 -7.06 -5.41 -20.91
N PHE A 167 -8.23 -6.01 -20.72
CA PHE A 167 -9.15 -6.33 -21.80
C PHE A 167 -9.66 -5.08 -22.53
N SER A 168 -10.05 -4.03 -21.76
CA SER A 168 -10.52 -2.78 -22.34
C SER A 168 -9.45 -2.09 -23.17
N LEU A 169 -8.18 -2.14 -22.75
CA LEU A 169 -7.08 -1.55 -23.50
C LEU A 169 -6.81 -2.33 -24.79
N TYR A 170 -6.89 -3.64 -24.76
CA TYR A 170 -6.79 -4.46 -25.98
C TYR A 170 -7.94 -4.21 -26.95
N LEU A 171 -9.18 -4.11 -26.45
CA LEU A 171 -10.32 -3.74 -27.30
C LEU A 171 -10.13 -2.36 -27.93
N LEU A 172 -9.60 -1.40 -27.15
CA LEU A 172 -9.33 -0.07 -27.67
C LEU A 172 -8.28 -0.09 -28.77
N ILE A 173 -7.21 -0.85 -28.62
CA ILE A 173 -6.15 -1.01 -29.63
C ILE A 173 -6.74 -1.62 -30.90
N ILE A 174 -7.55 -2.68 -30.80
CA ILE A 174 -8.22 -3.31 -31.97
C ILE A 174 -9.14 -2.32 -32.66
N LEU A 175 -9.88 -1.51 -31.91
CA LEU A 175 -10.83 -0.56 -32.47
C LEU A 175 -10.13 0.59 -33.26
N ILE A 176 -8.93 0.97 -32.84
CA ILE A 176 -8.15 2.05 -33.46
C ILE A 176 -7.39 1.58 -34.69
N ASP A 177 -7.04 0.28 -34.79
CA ASP A 177 -6.28 -0.26 -35.94
C ASP A 177 -7.17 -0.91 -37.00
N PRO A 178 -7.50 -0.21 -38.11
CA PRO A 178 -8.30 -0.77 -39.19
C PRO A 178 -7.53 -1.75 -40.07
N THR A 179 -6.23 -1.95 -39.81
CA THR A 179 -5.34 -2.77 -40.63
C THR A 179 -5.07 -4.16 -40.11
N ASP A 180 -5.61 -4.46 -38.91
CA ASP A 180 -5.43 -5.70 -38.14
C ASP A 180 -3.96 -6.03 -37.79
N LYS A 181 -3.01 -5.14 -38.09
CA LYS A 181 -1.58 -5.37 -37.80
C LYS A 181 -1.30 -5.41 -36.29
N LEU A 182 -1.92 -4.49 -35.52
CA LEU A 182 -1.77 -4.50 -34.06
C LEU A 182 -2.43 -5.73 -33.46
N TRP A 183 -3.52 -6.21 -34.04
CA TRP A 183 -4.14 -7.45 -33.63
C TRP A 183 -3.21 -8.66 -33.86
N GLU A 184 -2.51 -8.72 -34.98
CA GLU A 184 -1.53 -9.77 -35.27
C GLU A 184 -0.39 -9.77 -34.23
N ILE A 185 0.10 -8.59 -33.85
CA ILE A 185 1.12 -8.44 -32.81
C ILE A 185 0.57 -8.88 -31.44
N LEU A 186 -0.63 -8.45 -31.07
CA LEU A 186 -1.22 -8.75 -29.77
C LEU A 186 -1.57 -10.21 -29.56
N LYS A 187 -1.95 -10.95 -30.62
CA LYS A 187 -2.22 -12.38 -30.53
C LYS A 187 -0.95 -13.24 -30.57
N SER A 188 0.17 -12.70 -31.08
CA SER A 188 1.39 -13.45 -31.32
C SER A 188 2.01 -14.15 -30.09
N PRO A 189 1.90 -13.65 -28.86
CA PRO A 189 2.35 -14.39 -27.67
C PRO A 189 1.64 -15.75 -27.47
N PHE A 190 0.47 -15.92 -28.08
CA PHE A 190 -0.37 -17.10 -27.97
C PHE A 190 -0.38 -17.93 -29.26
N ASP A 191 0.36 -17.49 -30.29
CA ASP A 191 0.47 -18.15 -31.56
C ASP A 191 1.86 -18.78 -31.75
N GLU A 192 1.93 -20.10 -31.78
CA GLU A 192 3.18 -20.85 -31.93
C GLU A 192 3.83 -20.65 -33.32
N PHE A 193 3.04 -20.24 -34.32
CA PHE A 193 3.51 -20.05 -35.68
C PHE A 193 3.80 -18.59 -36.02
N ALA A 194 3.71 -17.68 -35.05
CA ALA A 194 4.02 -16.27 -35.27
C ALA A 194 5.52 -16.08 -35.57
N ASP A 195 5.82 -15.16 -36.50
CA ASP A 195 7.21 -14.77 -36.76
C ASP A 195 7.90 -14.21 -35.54
N GLU A 196 9.16 -14.57 -35.30
CA GLU A 196 9.93 -14.19 -34.12
C GLU A 196 9.91 -12.67 -33.81
N PRO A 197 10.10 -11.75 -34.78
CA PRO A 197 10.02 -10.32 -34.50
C PRO A 197 8.62 -9.88 -34.07
N VAL A 198 7.57 -10.46 -34.61
CA VAL A 198 6.17 -10.15 -34.27
C VAL A 198 5.87 -10.65 -32.84
N LYS A 199 6.30 -11.87 -32.55
CA LYS A 199 6.17 -12.49 -31.22
C LYS A 199 6.88 -11.68 -30.13
N TYR A 200 8.13 -11.26 -30.37
CA TYR A 200 8.89 -10.41 -29.45
C TYR A 200 8.14 -9.13 -29.09
N TRP A 201 7.60 -8.41 -30.09
CA TRP A 201 6.83 -7.20 -29.84
C TRP A 201 5.50 -7.47 -29.14
N GLY A 202 4.84 -8.57 -29.45
CA GLY A 202 3.62 -8.99 -28.78
C GLY A 202 3.83 -9.27 -27.30
N GLU A 203 4.87 -10.03 -26.96
CA GLU A 203 5.24 -10.32 -25.57
C GLU A 203 5.65 -9.07 -24.80
N PHE A 204 6.39 -8.15 -25.46
CA PHE A 204 6.76 -6.86 -24.88
C PHE A 204 5.51 -6.04 -24.54
N ILE A 205 4.63 -5.82 -25.52
CA ILE A 205 3.40 -5.04 -25.34
C ILE A 205 2.52 -5.67 -24.27
N TYR A 206 2.34 -6.99 -24.30
CA TYR A 206 1.56 -7.71 -23.30
C TYR A 206 2.10 -7.49 -21.87
N THR A 207 3.39 -7.71 -21.70
CA THR A 207 4.05 -7.61 -20.39
C THR A 207 4.01 -6.19 -19.85
N PHE A 208 4.36 -5.19 -20.65
CA PHE A 208 4.42 -3.80 -20.20
C PHE A 208 3.04 -3.15 -20.08
N THR A 209 2.06 -3.56 -20.86
CA THR A 209 0.66 -3.16 -20.67
C THR A 209 0.13 -3.66 -19.32
N TYR A 210 0.38 -4.93 -19.01
CA TYR A 210 0.03 -5.49 -17.71
C TYR A 210 0.72 -4.74 -16.56
N LEU A 211 2.01 -4.43 -16.68
CA LEU A 211 2.75 -3.66 -15.68
C LEU A 211 2.19 -2.26 -15.49
N LEU A 212 1.75 -1.60 -16.54
CA LEU A 212 1.14 -0.28 -16.46
C LEU A 212 -0.16 -0.32 -15.64
N ILE A 213 -1.00 -1.31 -15.89
CA ILE A 213 -2.24 -1.51 -15.13
C ILE A 213 -1.92 -1.85 -13.67
N TYR A 214 -0.97 -2.73 -13.47
CA TYR A 214 -0.50 -3.11 -12.15
C TYR A 214 0.09 -1.92 -11.38
N TRP A 215 0.83 -1.05 -12.05
CA TRP A 215 1.39 0.18 -11.49
C TRP A 215 0.32 1.11 -10.91
N ILE A 216 -0.89 1.13 -11.50
CA ILE A 216 -2.03 1.93 -11.03
C ILE A 216 -2.79 1.20 -9.91
N VAL A 217 -3.10 -0.09 -10.08
CA VAL A 217 -4.03 -0.82 -9.21
C VAL A 217 -3.39 -1.25 -7.89
N GLU A 218 -2.12 -1.66 -7.91
CA GLU A 218 -1.49 -2.21 -6.71
C GLU A 218 -1.31 -1.22 -5.55
N PRO A 219 -0.95 0.06 -5.77
CA PRO A 219 -0.97 1.04 -4.70
C PRO A 219 -2.34 1.21 -4.04
N LEU A 220 -3.42 1.18 -4.83
CA LEU A 220 -4.80 1.25 -4.32
C LEU A 220 -5.13 0.02 -3.46
N TYR A 221 -4.82 -1.17 -3.96
CA TYR A 221 -5.01 -2.43 -3.22
C TYR A 221 -4.26 -2.42 -1.88
N MET A 222 -2.98 -2.04 -1.89
CA MET A 222 -2.17 -2.03 -0.66
C MET A 222 -2.59 -0.96 0.33
N ALA A 223 -2.91 0.25 -0.13
CA ALA A 223 -3.38 1.32 0.74
C ALA A 223 -4.74 0.99 1.36
N GLY A 224 -5.68 0.45 0.57
CA GLY A 224 -6.99 -0.02 1.07
C GLY A 224 -6.85 -1.14 2.10
N SER A 225 -5.99 -2.12 1.84
CA SER A 225 -5.69 -3.21 2.78
C SER A 225 -5.03 -2.72 4.07
N PHE A 226 -4.11 -1.77 3.96
CA PHE A 226 -3.42 -1.16 5.10
C PHE A 226 -4.36 -0.31 5.95
N SER A 227 -5.21 0.49 5.33
CA SER A 227 -6.19 1.29 6.02
C SER A 227 -7.25 0.42 6.74
N LEU A 228 -7.67 -0.69 6.13
CA LEU A 228 -8.53 -1.68 6.75
C LEU A 228 -7.86 -2.32 7.99
N TYR A 229 -6.58 -2.66 7.91
CA TYR A 229 -5.80 -3.13 9.05
C TYR A 229 -5.74 -2.08 10.16
N LEU A 230 -5.46 -0.81 9.84
CA LEU A 230 -5.39 0.29 10.81
C LEU A 230 -6.73 0.50 11.51
N ASN A 231 -7.83 0.54 10.76
CA ASN A 231 -9.17 0.68 11.32
C ASN A 231 -9.48 -0.44 12.32
N ARG A 232 -9.13 -1.69 11.94
CA ARG A 232 -9.34 -2.83 12.84
C ARG A 232 -8.43 -2.77 14.07
N ARG A 233 -7.22 -2.30 13.91
CA ARG A 233 -6.28 -2.09 15.02
C ARG A 233 -6.77 -1.00 15.97
N THR A 234 -7.29 0.11 15.45
CA THR A 234 -7.91 1.17 16.24
C THR A 234 -9.06 0.64 17.11
N GLN A 235 -9.91 -0.23 16.55
CA GLN A 235 -11.00 -0.86 17.30
C GLN A 235 -10.50 -1.80 18.40
N LEU A 236 -9.46 -2.58 18.13
CA LEU A 236 -8.93 -3.57 19.08
C LEU A 236 -8.12 -2.95 20.21
N GLU A 237 -7.41 -1.86 19.94
CA GLU A 237 -6.49 -1.21 20.86
C GLU A 237 -7.08 0.09 21.45
N ALA A 238 -8.32 0.43 21.08
CA ALA A 238 -9.05 1.62 21.54
C ALA A 238 -8.25 2.94 21.38
N TRP A 239 -7.55 3.09 20.28
CA TRP A 239 -6.72 4.27 19.98
C TRP A 239 -7.51 5.57 19.91
N ASP A 240 -8.76 5.51 19.47
CA ASP A 240 -9.69 6.64 19.45
C ASP A 240 -9.95 7.17 20.87
N ILE A 241 -10.13 6.27 21.83
CA ILE A 241 -10.33 6.61 23.25
C ILE A 241 -9.04 7.18 23.84
N GLU A 242 -7.89 6.56 23.57
CA GLU A 242 -6.60 7.04 24.07
C GLU A 242 -6.28 8.46 23.56
N LEU A 243 -6.50 8.71 22.27
CA LEU A 243 -6.30 10.04 21.70
C LEU A 243 -7.30 11.07 22.24
N ALA A 244 -8.56 10.68 22.47
CA ALA A 244 -9.56 11.55 23.08
C ALA A 244 -9.14 11.94 24.51
N PHE A 245 -8.65 11.00 25.33
CA PHE A 245 -8.16 11.29 26.68
C PHE A 245 -6.91 12.17 26.66
N ARG A 246 -5.97 11.94 25.74
CA ARG A 246 -4.78 12.80 25.60
C ARG A 246 -5.18 14.23 25.23
N SER A 247 -6.06 14.41 24.25
CA SER A 247 -6.53 15.74 23.86
C SER A 247 -7.27 16.46 24.99
N LEU A 248 -8.03 15.72 25.79
CA LEU A 248 -8.67 16.27 27.00
C LEU A 248 -7.64 16.68 28.04
N ALA A 249 -6.64 15.84 28.30
CA ALA A 249 -5.57 16.15 29.24
C ALA A 249 -4.77 17.40 28.83
N ASP A 250 -4.50 17.56 27.53
CA ASP A 250 -3.79 18.73 27.01
C ASP A 250 -4.63 20.01 27.12
N ARG A 251 -5.94 19.91 26.87
CA ARG A 251 -6.87 21.03 27.11
C ARG A 251 -6.92 21.43 28.58
N LEU A 252 -6.98 20.46 29.49
CA LEU A 252 -6.99 20.72 30.95
C LEU A 252 -5.67 21.33 31.42
N ARG A 253 -4.53 20.89 30.88
CA ARG A 253 -3.21 21.50 31.16
C ARG A 253 -3.16 22.95 30.65
N GLY A 254 -3.66 23.21 29.45
CA GLY A 254 -3.75 24.59 28.91
C GLY A 254 -4.60 25.50 29.79
N ILE A 255 -5.77 25.04 30.26
CA ILE A 255 -6.64 25.79 31.16
C ILE A 255 -5.93 26.05 32.50
N SER A 256 -5.28 25.04 33.10
CA SER A 256 -4.54 25.19 34.36
C SER A 256 -3.40 26.20 34.24
N TYR A 257 -2.70 26.26 33.10
CA TYR A 257 -1.64 27.23 32.87
C TYR A 257 -2.18 28.66 32.76
N HIS A 258 -3.27 28.87 32.05
CA HIS A 258 -3.91 30.19 31.90
C HIS A 258 -4.52 30.70 33.23
N THR A 259 -5.12 29.82 34.03
CA THR A 259 -5.62 30.20 35.36
C THR A 259 -4.50 30.54 36.32
N PHE A 260 -3.40 29.79 36.29
CA PHE A 260 -2.24 30.06 37.16
C PHE A 260 -1.55 31.39 36.79
N THR A 261 -1.33 31.65 35.47
CA THR A 261 -0.78 32.93 35.02
C THR A 261 -1.70 34.11 35.32
N GLY A 262 -3.02 33.94 35.18
CA GLY A 262 -4.01 34.95 35.58
C GLY A 262 -3.98 35.27 37.08
N LEU A 263 -3.88 34.25 37.95
CA LEU A 263 -3.75 34.43 39.40
C LEU A 263 -2.45 35.13 39.79
N VAL A 264 -1.33 34.77 39.15
CA VAL A 264 -0.04 35.45 39.39
C VAL A 264 -0.10 36.92 38.92
N ALA A 265 -0.68 37.20 37.77
CA ALA A 265 -0.84 38.59 37.30
C ALA A 265 -1.75 39.41 38.21
N LEU A 266 -2.84 38.83 38.74
CA LEU A 266 -3.71 39.48 39.71
C LEU A 266 -2.99 39.76 41.05
N SER A 267 -2.19 38.80 41.57
CA SER A 267 -1.44 38.99 42.78
C SER A 267 -0.37 40.08 42.66
N VAL A 268 0.32 40.18 41.54
CA VAL A 268 1.29 41.22 41.25
C VAL A 268 0.60 42.58 41.10
N GLY A 269 -0.53 42.64 40.40
CA GLY A 269 -1.32 43.87 40.25
C GLY A 269 -1.85 44.40 41.56
N VAL A 270 -2.31 43.54 42.47
CA VAL A 270 -2.76 43.93 43.82
C VAL A 270 -1.60 44.44 44.68
N SER A 271 -0.41 43.83 44.58
CA SER A 271 0.79 44.26 45.33
C SER A 271 1.24 45.67 44.90
N ILE A 272 1.11 46.05 43.64
CA ILE A 272 1.45 47.39 43.14
C ILE A 272 0.45 48.46 43.66
N PHE A 273 -0.81 48.10 43.84
CA PHE A 273 -1.85 49.03 44.35
C PHE A 273 -1.71 49.31 45.85
N TYR A 274 -1.08 48.40 46.63
CA TYR A 274 -0.86 48.60 48.07
C TYR A 274 0.44 49.33 48.43
N THR A 275 1.29 49.63 47.45
CA THR A 275 2.59 50.30 47.62
C THR A 275 2.58 51.77 47.15
N GLN A 276 1.43 52.33 46.78
CA GLN A 276 1.18 53.77 46.56
C GLN A 276 0.30 54.30 47.69
#